data_d6a227513aee9d6dc3d234895a067253
#
_entry.id   d6a227513aee9d6dc3d234895a067253
#
_cell.length_a   1.000
_cell.length_b   1.000
_cell.length_c   1.000
_cell.angle_alpha   90.00
_cell.angle_beta   90.00
_cell.angle_gamma   90.00
#
_symmetry.space_group_name_H-M   'P 1'
#
loop_
_entity.id
_entity.type
_entity.pdbx_description
1 polymer ?
#
loop_
_entity_poly.entity_id
_entity_poly.type
_entity_poly.pdbx_seq_one_letter_code
_entity_poly.pdbx_strand_id
1 'polypeptide(L)'
;MKWLQAFRNYFPEHKYAINSKLLGDKAELAWSNLGYWQADTSSYPQACQALADQLAQAIDLNAKDRLLDIGCGQGASLVHWHSIYQIQQMSAVEMQSACVTHLQKKLASTVDIHCGSFLNLKAIFPQKTFDAVLCIDAAYHSPLNSLLFSMHSVLNSKGRIGFHYLMWSDKYQDLNTWQKLRYQALLKVADINIEHLLRQTDLQQNLEHFEFQNIHIQDMSFQVFAGFENYVTT
;
A
#
# COMPACT_ATOMS: atom_id res chain seq x y z
N MET A 1 3.63 5.10 23.79
CA MET A 1 4.87 4.53 23.20
C MET A 1 4.79 3.03 22.88
N LYS A 2 3.64 2.36 23.04
CA LYS A 2 3.42 0.95 22.65
C LYS A 2 3.52 0.71 21.14
N TRP A 3 3.15 1.69 20.32
CA TRP A 3 3.21 1.59 18.87
C TRP A 3 4.65 1.50 18.30
N LEU A 4 5.63 2.20 18.92
CA LEU A 4 7.05 2.06 18.55
C LEU A 4 7.62 0.67 18.88
N GLN A 5 7.10 0.01 19.92
CA GLN A 5 7.47 -1.38 20.25
C GLN A 5 6.83 -2.39 19.30
N ALA A 6 5.61 -2.15 18.83
CA ALA A 6 4.96 -3.00 17.83
C ALA A 6 5.73 -3.03 16.49
N PHE A 7 6.35 -1.90 16.11
CA PHE A 7 7.21 -1.84 14.93
C PHE A 7 8.57 -2.53 15.09
N ARG A 8 9.04 -2.76 16.31
CA ARG A 8 10.46 -3.09 16.52
C ARG A 8 10.78 -4.51 16.98
N ASN A 9 9.85 -5.27 17.54
CA ASN A 9 10.22 -6.40 18.40
C ASN A 9 9.91 -7.82 17.88
N TYR A 10 9.39 -8.05 16.65
CA TYR A 10 8.98 -9.42 16.29
C TYR A 10 9.43 -9.96 14.94
N PHE A 11 10.05 -9.16 14.08
CA PHE A 11 10.71 -9.67 12.87
C PHE A 11 12.05 -8.97 12.66
N PRO A 12 13.18 -9.55 13.14
CA PRO A 12 14.52 -8.99 12.91
C PRO A 12 14.89 -8.88 11.42
N GLU A 13 14.14 -9.53 10.53
CA GLU A 13 14.41 -9.57 9.08
C GLU A 13 13.51 -8.64 8.25
N HIS A 14 12.48 -8.00 8.81
CA HIS A 14 11.51 -7.22 8.05
C HIS A 14 11.38 -5.79 8.55
N LYS A 15 12.00 -4.88 7.82
CA LYS A 15 12.09 -3.45 8.10
C LYS A 15 10.74 -2.72 8.06
N TYR A 16 9.75 -3.29 7.38
CA TYR A 16 8.43 -2.69 7.08
C TYR A 16 7.23 -3.40 7.72
N ALA A 17 7.46 -4.40 8.57
CA ALA A 17 6.35 -5.20 9.07
C ALA A 17 5.69 -4.58 10.32
N ILE A 18 4.41 -4.28 10.19
CA ILE A 18 3.51 -4.05 11.33
C ILE A 18 3.29 -5.40 12.02
N ASN A 19 3.38 -5.46 13.34
CA ASN A 19 3.02 -6.66 14.09
C ASN A 19 1.50 -6.79 14.20
N SER A 20 0.89 -7.34 13.15
CA SER A 20 -0.56 -7.49 13.01
C SER A 20 -1.19 -8.27 14.17
N LYS A 21 -0.47 -9.26 14.74
CA LYS A 21 -0.98 -10.06 15.87
C LYS A 21 -1.17 -9.22 17.13
N LEU A 22 -0.29 -8.26 17.40
CA LEU A 22 -0.44 -7.32 18.52
C LEU A 22 -1.60 -6.35 18.31
N LEU A 23 -1.96 -6.10 17.06
CA LEU A 23 -3.09 -5.27 16.66
C LEU A 23 -4.41 -6.05 16.54
N GLY A 24 -4.39 -7.35 16.86
CA GLY A 24 -5.60 -8.17 16.87
C GLY A 24 -5.87 -8.97 15.60
N ASP A 25 -5.01 -8.87 14.57
CA ASP A 25 -5.09 -9.73 13.39
C ASP A 25 -4.30 -11.03 13.60
N LYS A 26 -5.04 -12.10 13.87
CA LYS A 26 -4.48 -13.45 14.10
C LYS A 26 -4.55 -14.33 12.84
N ALA A 27 -4.96 -13.79 11.70
CA ALA A 27 -5.04 -14.51 10.45
C ALA A 27 -3.65 -15.00 10.01
N GLU A 28 -3.60 -16.11 9.29
CA GLU A 28 -2.37 -16.64 8.72
C GLU A 28 -1.82 -15.73 7.62
N LEU A 29 -2.72 -15.17 6.81
CA LEU A 29 -2.44 -14.12 5.83
C LEU A 29 -3.00 -12.81 6.40
N ALA A 30 -2.19 -12.14 7.20
CA ALA A 30 -2.60 -10.98 7.97
C ALA A 30 -2.48 -9.67 7.18
N TRP A 31 -3.22 -8.65 7.61
CA TRP A 31 -3.07 -7.29 7.11
C TRP A 31 -1.80 -6.62 7.68
N SER A 32 -1.26 -5.66 6.93
CA SER A 32 -0.06 -4.92 7.34
C SER A 32 -0.10 -3.44 6.95
N ASN A 33 -1.28 -2.85 6.83
CA ASN A 33 -1.48 -1.42 6.59
C ASN A 33 -2.03 -0.72 7.84
N LEU A 34 -2.16 0.62 7.82
CA LEU A 34 -2.62 1.41 8.98
C LEU A 34 -4.15 1.41 9.15
N GLY A 35 -4.90 0.92 8.15
CA GLY A 35 -6.36 0.90 8.18
C GLY A 35 -7.04 2.24 7.90
N TYR A 36 -8.29 2.16 7.47
CA TYR A 36 -9.20 3.30 7.33
C TYR A 36 -10.28 3.21 8.42
N TRP A 37 -10.20 4.08 9.40
CA TRP A 37 -10.99 4.01 10.62
C TRP A 37 -12.22 4.92 10.53
N GLN A 38 -13.38 4.32 10.70
CA GLN A 38 -14.69 4.98 10.75
C GLN A 38 -15.32 4.80 12.14
N ALA A 39 -16.41 5.48 12.41
CA ALA A 39 -17.06 5.45 13.71
C ALA A 39 -17.54 4.03 14.13
N ASP A 40 -17.87 3.19 13.15
CA ASP A 40 -18.34 1.81 13.33
C ASP A 40 -17.22 0.76 13.19
N THR A 41 -15.98 1.18 12.92
CA THR A 41 -14.83 0.27 12.80
C THR A 41 -14.44 -0.27 14.17
N SER A 42 -14.60 -1.59 14.37
CA SER A 42 -14.41 -2.24 15.67
C SER A 42 -13.10 -3.04 15.79
N SER A 43 -12.38 -3.26 14.69
CA SER A 43 -11.18 -4.08 14.71
C SER A 43 -10.14 -3.65 13.65
N TYR A 44 -8.89 -3.97 13.92
CA TYR A 44 -7.79 -3.68 12.99
C TYR A 44 -7.96 -4.33 11.61
N PRO A 45 -8.33 -5.63 11.48
CA PRO A 45 -8.57 -6.21 10.16
C PRO A 45 -9.70 -5.52 9.38
N GLN A 46 -10.76 -5.09 10.08
CA GLN A 46 -11.86 -4.34 9.44
C GLN A 46 -11.38 -2.99 8.90
N ALA A 47 -10.58 -2.25 9.68
CA ALA A 47 -9.98 -1.00 9.20
C ALA A 47 -9.08 -1.21 7.99
N CYS A 48 -8.26 -2.28 8.01
CA CYS A 48 -7.36 -2.62 6.91
C CYS A 48 -8.10 -2.98 5.62
N GLN A 49 -9.20 -3.74 5.73
CA GLN A 49 -10.10 -4.03 4.61
C GLN A 49 -10.72 -2.75 4.06
N ALA A 50 -11.23 -1.89 4.93
CA ALA A 50 -11.82 -0.61 4.52
C ALA A 50 -10.81 0.27 3.76
N LEU A 51 -9.53 0.28 4.15
CA LEU A 51 -8.48 1.01 3.42
C LEU A 51 -8.26 0.43 2.02
N ALA A 52 -8.25 -0.90 1.89
CA ALA A 52 -8.15 -1.58 0.60
C ALA A 52 -9.37 -1.28 -0.29
N ASP A 53 -10.58 -1.31 0.29
CA ASP A 53 -11.84 -1.01 -0.41
C ASP A 53 -11.90 0.41 -0.96
N GLN A 54 -11.29 1.41 -0.29
CA GLN A 54 -11.19 2.77 -0.82
C GLN A 54 -10.50 2.80 -2.19
N LEU A 55 -9.38 2.06 -2.36
CA LEU A 55 -8.69 1.99 -3.65
C LEU A 55 -9.50 1.22 -4.69
N ALA A 56 -10.05 0.07 -4.31
CA ALA A 56 -10.81 -0.77 -5.22
C ALA A 56 -12.04 -0.03 -5.78
N GLN A 57 -12.76 0.70 -4.92
CA GLN A 57 -13.91 1.51 -5.31
C GLN A 57 -13.51 2.70 -6.19
N ALA A 58 -12.42 3.40 -5.84
CA ALA A 58 -11.95 4.56 -6.60
C ALA A 58 -11.57 4.23 -8.05
N ILE A 59 -11.16 2.99 -8.33
CA ILE A 59 -10.81 2.54 -9.67
C ILE A 59 -11.87 1.63 -10.32
N ASP A 60 -13.06 1.50 -9.73
CA ASP A 60 -14.11 0.59 -10.20
C ASP A 60 -13.60 -0.85 -10.44
N LEU A 61 -12.84 -1.39 -9.46
CA LEU A 61 -12.30 -2.75 -9.54
C LEU A 61 -13.43 -3.77 -9.68
N ASN A 62 -13.34 -4.66 -10.65
CA ASN A 62 -14.39 -5.64 -10.92
C ASN A 62 -13.83 -7.03 -11.24
N ALA A 63 -14.69 -8.06 -11.13
CA ALA A 63 -14.33 -9.47 -11.24
C ALA A 63 -13.68 -9.89 -12.58
N LYS A 64 -13.80 -9.08 -13.63
CA LYS A 64 -13.24 -9.36 -14.96
C LYS A 64 -11.82 -8.83 -15.13
N ASP A 65 -11.35 -8.00 -14.20
CA ASP A 65 -10.04 -7.38 -14.28
C ASP A 65 -8.93 -8.40 -14.11
N ARG A 66 -7.89 -8.25 -14.89
CA ARG A 66 -6.57 -8.81 -14.58
C ARG A 66 -5.89 -7.87 -13.60
N LEU A 67 -5.84 -8.26 -12.35
CA LEU A 67 -5.31 -7.46 -11.26
C LEU A 67 -3.84 -7.77 -10.99
N LEU A 68 -3.06 -6.73 -10.78
CA LEU A 68 -1.72 -6.79 -10.19
C LEU A 68 -1.73 -6.08 -8.84
N ASP A 69 -1.45 -6.81 -7.76
CA ASP A 69 -1.26 -6.27 -6.41
C ASP A 69 0.24 -6.16 -6.12
N ILE A 70 0.75 -4.94 -5.93
CA ILE A 70 2.17 -4.68 -5.72
C ILE A 70 2.45 -4.25 -4.28
N GLY A 71 3.43 -4.90 -3.64
CA GLY A 71 3.71 -4.75 -2.22
C GLY A 71 2.65 -5.44 -1.37
N CYS A 72 2.20 -6.64 -1.77
CA CYS A 72 1.09 -7.36 -1.13
C CYS A 72 1.39 -7.87 0.30
N GLY A 73 2.63 -7.72 0.79
CA GLY A 73 3.04 -8.05 2.13
C GLY A 73 2.71 -9.49 2.54
N GLN A 74 1.93 -9.66 3.60
CA GLN A 74 1.53 -10.98 4.11
C GLN A 74 0.32 -11.59 3.37
N GLY A 75 -0.25 -10.89 2.37
CA GLY A 75 -1.22 -11.43 1.41
C GLY A 75 -2.69 -11.37 1.81
N ALA A 76 -3.06 -10.65 2.87
CA ALA A 76 -4.47 -10.47 3.22
C ALA A 76 -5.26 -9.81 2.09
N SER A 77 -4.67 -8.84 1.39
CA SER A 77 -5.27 -8.20 0.22
C SER A 77 -5.61 -9.20 -0.89
N LEU A 78 -4.73 -10.16 -1.15
CA LEU A 78 -4.95 -11.18 -2.19
C LEU A 78 -6.19 -12.04 -1.90
N VAL A 79 -6.36 -12.44 -0.63
CA VAL A 79 -7.56 -13.16 -0.17
C VAL A 79 -8.79 -12.26 -0.31
N HIS A 80 -8.69 -11.00 0.04
CA HIS A 80 -9.78 -10.02 -0.04
C HIS A 80 -10.23 -9.80 -1.50
N TRP A 81 -9.30 -9.57 -2.42
CA TRP A 81 -9.60 -9.42 -3.85
C TRP A 81 -10.29 -10.65 -4.43
N HIS A 82 -9.80 -11.84 -4.06
CA HIS A 82 -10.40 -13.09 -4.54
C HIS A 82 -11.81 -13.31 -3.96
N SER A 83 -12.00 -13.12 -2.66
CA SER A 83 -13.24 -13.49 -1.97
C SER A 83 -14.34 -12.44 -2.10
N ILE A 84 -14.01 -11.15 -2.01
CA ILE A 84 -14.99 -10.05 -2.01
C ILE A 84 -15.21 -9.50 -3.43
N TYR A 85 -14.11 -9.21 -4.15
CA TYR A 85 -14.19 -8.68 -5.51
C TYR A 85 -14.29 -9.74 -6.60
N GLN A 86 -14.20 -11.03 -6.22
CA GLN A 86 -14.31 -12.19 -7.12
C GLN A 86 -13.25 -12.18 -8.24
N ILE A 87 -12.08 -11.57 -7.99
CA ILE A 87 -11.00 -11.52 -8.97
C ILE A 87 -10.44 -12.91 -9.20
N GLN A 88 -10.48 -13.37 -10.46
CA GLN A 88 -10.00 -14.69 -10.87
C GLN A 88 -8.60 -14.65 -11.51
N GLN A 89 -8.23 -13.53 -12.13
CA GLN A 89 -6.94 -13.34 -12.78
C GLN A 89 -6.09 -12.35 -11.97
N MET A 90 -5.24 -12.89 -11.11
CA MET A 90 -4.47 -12.10 -10.17
C MET A 90 -2.99 -12.46 -10.21
N SER A 91 -2.14 -11.43 -10.25
CA SER A 91 -0.70 -11.54 -10.01
C SER A 91 -0.32 -10.65 -8.83
N ALA A 92 0.76 -10.99 -8.15
CA ALA A 92 1.26 -10.21 -7.03
C ALA A 92 2.79 -10.10 -7.06
N VAL A 93 3.29 -8.96 -6.57
CA VAL A 93 4.73 -8.72 -6.39
C VAL A 93 5.01 -8.31 -4.95
N GLU A 94 5.96 -8.99 -4.32
CA GLU A 94 6.44 -8.66 -2.99
C GLU A 94 7.96 -8.79 -2.95
N MET A 95 8.62 -7.85 -2.31
CA MET A 95 10.09 -7.81 -2.26
C MET A 95 10.67 -8.81 -1.26
N GLN A 96 9.94 -9.12 -0.20
CA GLN A 96 10.38 -9.97 0.88
C GLN A 96 10.23 -11.46 0.53
N SER A 97 11.34 -12.13 0.27
CA SER A 97 11.35 -13.54 -0.16
C SER A 97 10.67 -14.49 0.84
N ALA A 98 10.73 -14.21 2.14
CA ALA A 98 10.05 -15.00 3.17
C ALA A 98 8.52 -14.90 3.03
N CYS A 99 7.96 -13.70 2.78
CA CYS A 99 6.54 -13.51 2.50
C CYS A 99 6.16 -14.25 1.22
N VAL A 100 6.91 -14.05 0.13
CA VAL A 100 6.65 -14.72 -1.15
C VAL A 100 6.63 -16.25 -1.00
N THR A 101 7.62 -16.83 -0.32
CA THR A 101 7.67 -18.28 -0.09
C THR A 101 6.44 -18.78 0.68
N HIS A 102 5.98 -18.02 1.68
CA HIS A 102 4.78 -18.35 2.44
C HIS A 102 3.53 -18.24 1.58
N LEU A 103 3.38 -17.14 0.83
CA LEU A 103 2.24 -16.91 -0.07
C LEU A 103 2.15 -17.95 -1.18
N GLN A 104 3.27 -18.32 -1.81
CA GLN A 104 3.29 -19.34 -2.85
C GLN A 104 2.83 -20.70 -2.32
N LYS A 105 3.15 -21.06 -1.08
CA LYS A 105 2.64 -22.30 -0.46
C LYS A 105 1.13 -22.30 -0.25
N LYS A 106 0.51 -21.11 -0.09
CA LYS A 106 -0.90 -20.98 0.26
C LYS A 106 -1.79 -20.63 -0.93
N LEU A 107 -1.30 -19.82 -1.86
CA LEU A 107 -2.09 -19.18 -2.89
C LEU A 107 -1.63 -19.45 -4.33
N ALA A 108 -0.60 -20.30 -4.57
CA ALA A 108 -0.05 -20.51 -5.91
C ALA A 108 -1.06 -21.09 -6.92
N SER A 109 -2.15 -21.70 -6.46
CA SER A 109 -3.23 -22.18 -7.33
C SER A 109 -4.18 -21.07 -7.81
N THR A 110 -4.16 -19.90 -7.15
CA THR A 110 -5.11 -18.79 -7.40
C THR A 110 -4.43 -17.48 -7.75
N VAL A 111 -3.16 -17.30 -7.37
CA VAL A 111 -2.40 -16.07 -7.58
C VAL A 111 -1.02 -16.38 -8.14
N ASP A 112 -0.62 -15.66 -9.19
CA ASP A 112 0.73 -15.72 -9.75
C ASP A 112 1.66 -14.76 -8.97
N ILE A 113 2.46 -15.30 -8.03
CA ILE A 113 3.20 -14.53 -7.04
C ILE A 113 4.69 -14.51 -7.36
N HIS A 114 5.26 -13.31 -7.45
CA HIS A 114 6.66 -13.06 -7.79
C HIS A 114 7.42 -12.34 -6.67
N CYS A 115 8.66 -12.77 -6.45
CA CYS A 115 9.59 -12.07 -5.59
C CYS A 115 10.36 -11.02 -6.39
N GLY A 116 10.23 -9.75 -6.01
CA GLY A 116 10.94 -8.66 -6.70
C GLY A 116 10.49 -7.28 -6.29
N SER A 117 11.20 -6.29 -6.82
CA SER A 117 10.82 -4.89 -6.64
C SER A 117 9.71 -4.51 -7.61
N PHE A 118 8.68 -3.86 -7.11
CA PHE A 118 7.63 -3.29 -7.97
C PHE A 118 8.12 -2.13 -8.87
N LEU A 119 9.37 -1.70 -8.72
CA LEU A 119 10.00 -0.76 -9.66
C LEU A 119 10.49 -1.44 -10.95
N ASN A 120 10.44 -2.78 -11.02
CA ASN A 120 10.92 -3.57 -12.15
C ASN A 120 9.82 -4.44 -12.78
N LEU A 121 8.56 -3.98 -12.78
CA LEU A 121 7.40 -4.78 -13.20
C LEU A 121 7.53 -5.31 -14.63
N LYS A 122 8.08 -4.51 -15.57
CA LYS A 122 8.27 -4.95 -16.95
C LYS A 122 9.24 -6.12 -17.09
N ALA A 123 10.24 -6.21 -16.23
CA ALA A 123 11.16 -7.35 -16.20
C ALA A 123 10.51 -8.59 -15.59
N ILE A 124 9.65 -8.41 -14.60
CA ILE A 124 8.89 -9.51 -13.97
C ILE A 124 7.79 -10.03 -14.92
N PHE A 125 7.11 -9.11 -15.62
CA PHE A 125 5.98 -9.41 -16.52
C PHE A 125 6.23 -8.92 -17.95
N PRO A 126 7.20 -9.49 -18.70
CA PRO A 126 7.60 -8.97 -20.01
C PRO A 126 6.47 -9.04 -21.05
N GLN A 127 5.59 -10.03 -20.95
CA GLN A 127 4.50 -10.30 -21.88
C GLN A 127 3.10 -10.03 -21.29
N LYS A 128 2.98 -9.86 -19.96
CA LYS A 128 1.69 -9.61 -19.31
C LYS A 128 1.36 -8.15 -19.25
N THR A 129 0.06 -7.87 -19.33
CA THR A 129 -0.51 -6.56 -19.06
C THR A 129 -1.74 -6.72 -18.16
N PHE A 130 -2.05 -5.66 -17.41
CA PHE A 130 -3.07 -5.67 -16.37
C PHE A 130 -4.13 -4.59 -16.63
N ASP A 131 -5.37 -4.87 -16.21
CA ASP A 131 -6.49 -3.95 -16.30
C ASP A 131 -6.53 -3.03 -15.07
N ALA A 132 -5.99 -3.52 -13.95
CA ALA A 132 -5.85 -2.77 -12.70
C ALA A 132 -4.51 -3.09 -12.01
N VAL A 133 -3.85 -2.06 -11.47
CA VAL A 133 -2.67 -2.20 -10.59
C VAL A 133 -2.96 -1.48 -9.28
N LEU A 134 -2.86 -2.20 -8.16
CA LEU A 134 -3.09 -1.68 -6.81
C LEU A 134 -1.82 -1.72 -5.97
N CYS A 135 -1.61 -0.69 -5.15
CA CYS A 135 -0.53 -0.61 -4.17
C CYS A 135 -1.08 -0.07 -2.83
N ILE A 136 -1.33 -0.97 -1.88
CA ILE A 136 -1.88 -0.60 -0.58
C ILE A 136 -0.73 -0.24 0.35
N ASP A 137 -0.69 1.02 0.81
CA ASP A 137 0.18 1.51 1.89
C ASP A 137 1.69 1.17 1.72
N ALA A 138 2.19 1.14 0.48
CA ALA A 138 3.59 0.81 0.18
C ALA A 138 4.26 1.74 -0.84
N ALA A 139 3.51 2.48 -1.64
CA ALA A 139 4.05 3.28 -2.76
C ALA A 139 5.05 4.36 -2.33
N TYR A 140 4.87 4.95 -1.17
CA TYR A 140 5.72 6.05 -0.65
C TYR A 140 7.13 5.63 -0.20
N HIS A 141 7.43 4.33 -0.20
CA HIS A 141 8.79 3.83 0.00
C HIS A 141 9.68 3.98 -1.25
N SER A 142 9.12 4.47 -2.35
CA SER A 142 9.84 4.64 -3.63
C SER A 142 9.61 6.02 -4.25
N PRO A 143 10.54 6.48 -5.13
CA PRO A 143 10.30 7.69 -5.93
C PRO A 143 9.06 7.52 -6.80
N LEU A 144 8.13 8.49 -6.75
CA LEU A 144 6.86 8.42 -7.48
C LEU A 144 7.04 8.17 -8.97
N ASN A 145 7.94 8.90 -9.62
CA ASN A 145 8.15 8.77 -11.06
C ASN A 145 8.63 7.37 -11.47
N SER A 146 9.49 6.73 -10.64
CA SER A 146 9.94 5.36 -10.90
C SER A 146 8.80 4.36 -10.73
N LEU A 147 7.94 4.56 -9.72
CA LEU A 147 6.74 3.76 -9.49
C LEU A 147 5.77 3.90 -10.66
N LEU A 148 5.41 5.13 -11.05
CA LEU A 148 4.47 5.39 -12.16
C LEU A 148 4.99 4.82 -13.48
N PHE A 149 6.28 4.98 -13.79
CA PHE A 149 6.90 4.38 -14.97
C PHE A 149 6.75 2.85 -14.95
N SER A 150 7.02 2.23 -13.81
CA SER A 150 6.93 0.78 -13.66
C SER A 150 5.49 0.28 -13.82
N MET A 151 4.52 0.92 -13.14
CA MET A 151 3.09 0.58 -13.27
C MET A 151 2.60 0.76 -14.70
N HIS A 152 2.89 1.91 -15.32
CA HIS A 152 2.50 2.21 -16.69
C HIS A 152 3.01 1.17 -17.69
N SER A 153 4.24 0.65 -17.50
CA SER A 153 4.88 -0.31 -18.39
C SER A 153 4.17 -1.66 -18.52
N VAL A 154 3.26 -1.97 -17.58
CA VAL A 154 2.50 -3.24 -17.53
C VAL A 154 1.00 -3.05 -17.60
N LEU A 155 0.51 -1.82 -17.78
CA LEU A 155 -0.91 -1.54 -17.93
C LEU A 155 -1.41 -1.83 -19.34
N ASN A 156 -2.63 -2.31 -19.43
CA ASN A 156 -3.40 -2.31 -20.67
C ASN A 156 -3.78 -0.89 -21.10
N SER A 157 -4.14 -0.73 -22.36
CA SER A 157 -4.87 0.45 -22.81
C SER A 157 -6.15 0.60 -21.98
N LYS A 158 -6.38 1.76 -21.36
CA LYS A 158 -7.44 2.05 -20.37
C LYS A 158 -7.27 1.31 -19.02
N GLY A 159 -6.10 0.76 -18.73
CA GLY A 159 -5.78 0.22 -17.42
C GLY A 159 -5.83 1.31 -16.34
N ARG A 160 -6.15 0.91 -15.12
CA ARG A 160 -6.35 1.81 -13.96
C ARG A 160 -5.31 1.52 -12.89
N ILE A 161 -4.88 2.56 -12.18
CA ILE A 161 -3.99 2.41 -11.03
C ILE A 161 -4.66 2.99 -9.78
N GLY A 162 -4.42 2.36 -8.64
CA GLY A 162 -4.79 2.88 -7.34
C GLY A 162 -3.66 2.65 -6.34
N PHE A 163 -3.28 3.69 -5.61
CA PHE A 163 -2.23 3.56 -4.61
C PHE A 163 -2.38 4.59 -3.49
N HIS A 164 -1.95 4.22 -2.29
CA HIS A 164 -1.81 5.16 -1.19
C HIS A 164 -0.43 5.80 -1.25
N TYR A 165 -0.39 7.11 -1.10
CA TYR A 165 0.86 7.87 -1.12
C TYR A 165 0.94 8.84 0.05
N LEU A 166 2.10 8.91 0.70
CA LEU A 166 2.34 9.85 1.79
C LEU A 166 2.82 11.17 1.20
N MET A 167 2.17 12.26 1.58
CA MET A 167 2.45 13.59 1.07
C MET A 167 2.74 14.59 2.18
N TRP A 168 3.45 15.66 1.84
CA TRP A 168 3.57 16.81 2.72
C TRP A 168 2.22 17.54 2.82
N SER A 169 1.79 17.77 4.07
CA SER A 169 0.73 18.74 4.35
C SER A 169 1.24 20.16 4.13
N ASP A 170 0.38 21.06 3.65
CA ASP A 170 0.72 22.48 3.54
C ASP A 170 1.19 23.08 4.88
N LYS A 171 0.63 22.60 5.99
CA LYS A 171 1.03 22.97 7.36
C LYS A 171 2.48 22.63 7.71
N TYR A 172 3.15 21.74 6.95
CA TYR A 172 4.56 21.43 7.23
C TYR A 172 5.47 22.64 7.10
N GLN A 173 5.14 23.61 6.26
CA GLN A 173 5.92 24.84 6.11
C GLN A 173 5.88 25.70 7.36
N ASP A 174 4.77 25.72 8.07
CA ASP A 174 4.52 26.51 9.27
C ASP A 174 5.21 25.95 10.52
N LEU A 175 5.75 24.73 10.42
CA LEU A 175 6.43 24.07 11.53
C LEU A 175 7.78 24.73 11.80
N ASN A 176 8.13 24.86 13.08
CA ASN A 176 9.45 25.29 13.49
C ASN A 176 10.51 24.20 13.27
N THR A 177 11.79 24.55 13.37
CA THR A 177 12.92 23.66 13.10
C THR A 177 12.89 22.37 13.94
N TRP A 178 12.54 22.48 15.24
CA TRP A 178 12.47 21.32 16.13
C TRP A 178 11.35 20.35 15.76
N GLN A 179 10.20 20.88 15.38
CA GLN A 179 9.08 20.06 14.88
C GLN A 179 9.46 19.36 13.58
N LYS A 180 10.10 20.06 12.64
CA LYS A 180 10.59 19.46 11.38
C LYS A 180 11.58 18.32 11.64
N LEU A 181 12.57 18.53 12.51
CA LEU A 181 13.54 17.50 12.90
C LEU A 181 12.86 16.27 13.54
N ARG A 182 11.85 16.50 14.40
CA ARG A 182 11.08 15.42 15.01
C ARG A 182 10.34 14.59 13.96
N TYR A 183 9.67 15.22 13.01
CA TYR A 183 8.98 14.51 11.91
C TYR A 183 9.97 13.77 11.02
N GLN A 184 11.10 14.37 10.69
CA GLN A 184 12.15 13.70 9.92
C GLN A 184 12.68 12.45 10.63
N ALA A 185 12.88 12.52 11.94
CA ALA A 185 13.30 11.36 12.73
C ALA A 185 12.24 10.25 12.74
N LEU A 186 10.94 10.59 12.84
CA LEU A 186 9.84 9.62 12.77
C LEU A 186 9.75 8.96 11.41
N LEU A 187 9.84 9.72 10.32
CA LEU A 187 9.84 9.21 8.95
C LEU A 187 11.03 8.27 8.71
N LYS A 188 12.21 8.63 9.22
CA LYS A 188 13.39 7.77 9.14
C LYS A 188 13.22 6.45 9.89
N VAL A 189 12.56 6.47 11.06
CA VAL A 189 12.23 5.23 11.81
C VAL A 189 11.25 4.36 11.03
N ALA A 190 10.31 4.97 10.29
CA ALA A 190 9.37 4.28 9.40
C ALA A 190 10.00 3.90 8.05
N ASP A 191 11.31 4.14 7.86
CA ASP A 191 12.04 3.94 6.60
C ASP A 191 11.42 4.67 5.40
N ILE A 192 10.92 5.84 5.65
CA ILE A 192 10.37 6.73 4.62
C ILE A 192 11.45 7.75 4.26
N ASN A 193 11.85 7.75 2.98
CA ASN A 193 12.76 8.78 2.48
C ASN A 193 11.99 10.09 2.27
N ILE A 194 12.39 11.11 3.02
CA ILE A 194 11.79 12.43 2.97
C ILE A 194 11.80 13.07 1.57
N GLU A 195 12.81 12.73 0.76
CA GLU A 195 12.94 13.21 -0.62
C GLU A 195 11.88 12.64 -1.57
N HIS A 196 11.23 11.55 -1.19
CA HIS A 196 10.14 10.95 -1.96
C HIS A 196 8.80 11.62 -1.69
N LEU A 197 8.67 12.38 -0.59
CA LEU A 197 7.41 13.00 -0.21
C LEU A 197 7.16 14.25 -1.05
N LEU A 198 6.02 14.26 -1.73
CA LEU A 198 5.60 15.31 -2.65
C LEU A 198 4.46 16.13 -2.04
N ARG A 199 4.12 17.25 -2.66
CA ARG A 199 2.87 17.96 -2.45
C ARG A 199 1.80 17.39 -3.38
N GLN A 200 0.54 17.66 -3.06
CA GLN A 200 -0.58 17.20 -3.89
C GLN A 200 -0.49 17.71 -5.33
N THR A 201 -0.08 18.96 -5.52
CA THR A 201 0.11 19.55 -6.87
C THR A 201 1.16 18.80 -7.68
N ASP A 202 2.27 18.42 -7.03
CA ASP A 202 3.36 17.70 -7.70
C ASP A 202 2.92 16.28 -8.05
N LEU A 203 2.13 15.61 -7.17
CA LEU A 203 1.56 14.30 -7.45
C LEU A 203 0.65 14.35 -8.68
N GLN A 204 -0.25 15.32 -8.76
CA GLN A 204 -1.15 15.47 -9.90
C GLN A 204 -0.37 15.71 -11.20
N GLN A 205 0.60 16.63 -11.20
CA GLN A 205 1.43 16.90 -12.37
C GLN A 205 2.22 15.68 -12.85
N ASN A 206 2.74 14.87 -11.91
CA ASN A 206 3.43 13.64 -12.28
C ASN A 206 2.46 12.62 -12.91
N LEU A 207 1.25 12.45 -12.39
CA LEU A 207 0.24 11.55 -12.98
C LEU A 207 -0.13 12.01 -14.40
N GLU A 208 -0.35 13.31 -14.62
CA GLU A 208 -0.64 13.90 -15.93
C GLU A 208 0.53 13.70 -16.90
N HIS A 209 1.78 13.82 -16.43
CA HIS A 209 2.99 13.59 -17.24
C HIS A 209 3.07 12.14 -17.77
N PHE A 210 2.58 11.17 -17.00
CA PHE A 210 2.46 9.77 -17.40
C PHE A 210 1.14 9.48 -18.16
N GLU A 211 0.45 10.52 -18.64
CA GLU A 211 -0.77 10.45 -19.45
C GLU A 211 -1.97 9.77 -18.73
N PHE A 212 -1.93 9.68 -17.39
CA PHE A 212 -3.09 9.23 -16.63
C PHE A 212 -4.22 10.26 -16.71
N GLN A 213 -5.44 9.77 -16.89
CA GLN A 213 -6.66 10.57 -17.01
C GLN A 213 -7.63 10.23 -15.86
N ASN A 214 -8.61 11.11 -15.63
CA ASN A 214 -9.60 10.93 -14.56
C ASN A 214 -8.96 10.75 -13.19
N ILE A 215 -7.96 11.59 -12.90
CA ILE A 215 -7.20 11.56 -11.65
C ILE A 215 -8.11 11.95 -10.48
N HIS A 216 -8.20 11.07 -9.48
CA HIS A 216 -8.89 11.33 -8.23
C HIS A 216 -7.90 11.23 -7.06
N ILE A 217 -7.75 12.32 -6.30
CA ILE A 217 -6.88 12.39 -5.12
C ILE A 217 -7.75 12.67 -3.91
N GLN A 218 -7.71 11.78 -2.92
CA GLN A 218 -8.47 11.89 -1.68
C GLN A 218 -7.54 11.96 -0.48
N ASP A 219 -7.72 12.95 0.38
CA ASP A 219 -7.03 13.02 1.68
C ASP A 219 -7.72 12.08 2.68
N MET A 220 -6.97 11.09 3.15
CA MET A 220 -7.41 10.11 4.14
C MET A 220 -6.69 10.28 5.49
N SER A 221 -5.94 11.36 5.68
CA SER A 221 -5.05 11.56 6.83
C SER A 221 -5.77 11.39 8.17
N PHE A 222 -6.98 11.92 8.29
CA PHE A 222 -7.74 11.83 9.53
C PHE A 222 -8.16 10.39 9.84
N GLN A 223 -8.76 9.70 8.86
CA GLN A 223 -9.24 8.33 9.04
C GLN A 223 -8.09 7.34 9.25
N VAL A 224 -6.94 7.56 8.60
CA VAL A 224 -5.80 6.65 8.68
C VAL A 224 -4.97 6.95 9.93
N PHE A 225 -4.43 8.16 10.06
CA PHE A 225 -3.46 8.44 11.14
C PHE A 225 -4.12 8.66 12.49
N ALA A 226 -5.12 9.56 12.57
CA ALA A 226 -5.80 9.80 13.84
C ALA A 226 -6.62 8.57 14.27
N GLY A 227 -7.23 7.86 13.32
CA GLY A 227 -7.94 6.64 13.60
C GLY A 227 -7.04 5.54 14.14
N PHE A 228 -5.89 5.30 13.52
CA PHE A 228 -4.91 4.32 14.00
C PHE A 228 -4.32 4.71 15.35
N GLU A 229 -3.98 6.00 15.56
CA GLU A 229 -3.51 6.49 16.86
C GLU A 229 -4.53 6.22 17.97
N ASN A 230 -5.79 6.53 17.74
CA ASN A 230 -6.86 6.25 18.70
C ASN A 230 -6.95 4.76 19.03
N TYR A 231 -6.90 3.90 18.01
CA TYR A 231 -6.98 2.45 18.21
C TYR A 231 -5.84 1.88 19.05
N VAL A 232 -4.60 2.34 18.84
CA VAL A 232 -3.43 1.80 19.57
C VAL A 232 -3.23 2.43 20.96
N THR A 233 -3.97 3.48 21.30
CA THR A 233 -3.92 4.15 22.62
C THR A 233 -5.04 3.73 23.56
N THR A 234 -6.12 3.13 23.05
CA THR A 234 -7.20 2.53 23.85
C THR A 234 -6.88 1.09 24.22
#